data_faafba189495f0804bce58196f032e0d
#
_entry.id   faafba189495f0804bce58196f032e0d
#
_cell.length_a   1.000
_cell.length_b   1.000
_cell.length_c   1.000
_cell.angle_alpha   90.00
_cell.angle_beta   90.00
_cell.angle_gamma   90.00
#
_symmetry.space_group_name_H-M   'P 1'
#
loop_
_entity.id
_entity.type
_entity.pdbx_description
1 polymer ?
#
loop_
_entity_poly.entity_id
_entity_poly.type
_entity_poly.pdbx_seq_one_letter_code
_entity_poly.pdbx_strand_id
1 'polypeptide(L)'
;MAVFKLLESDNAALQVKLEDCNPELNREEIKNNLTETMQAYEGIGLSANQIGILERVFVMYDTTTLEMPDKEVIACFNPKIVSESTNKVLINEGCLTYPGLWIKVSRPESISV
;
A
#
# COMPACT_ATOMS: atom_id res chain seq x y z
N MET A 1 -12.41 0.45 14.39
CA MET A 1 -11.14 0.81 13.73
C MET A 1 -10.00 0.31 14.60
N ALA A 2 -8.97 -0.19 13.96
CA ALA A 2 -7.89 -0.85 14.69
C ALA A 2 -6.55 -0.67 14.00
N VAL A 3 -5.49 -0.65 14.81
CA VAL A 3 -4.10 -0.73 14.33
C VAL A 3 -3.70 -2.20 14.38
N PHE A 4 -3.27 -2.73 13.24
CA PHE A 4 -2.84 -4.11 13.10
C PHE A 4 -1.32 -4.20 13.15
N LYS A 5 -0.82 -5.34 13.60
CA LYS A 5 0.62 -5.59 13.58
C LYS A 5 1.06 -5.99 12.16
N LEU A 6 2.17 -5.41 11.70
CA LEU A 6 2.78 -5.82 10.45
C LEU A 6 3.31 -7.26 10.54
N LEU A 7 3.12 -8.02 9.46
CA LEU A 7 3.71 -9.36 9.35
C LEU A 7 5.22 -9.26 9.19
N GLU A 8 5.93 -10.28 9.67
CA GLU A 8 7.36 -10.43 9.43
C GLU A 8 7.64 -10.65 7.94
N SER A 9 8.80 -10.21 7.47
CA SER A 9 9.15 -10.24 6.05
C SER A 9 9.19 -11.64 5.42
N ASP A 10 9.35 -12.68 6.23
CA ASP A 10 9.35 -14.07 5.77
C ASP A 10 7.97 -14.75 5.81
N ASN A 11 6.92 -14.02 6.20
CA ASN A 11 5.57 -14.59 6.27
C ASN A 11 5.09 -14.97 4.87
N ALA A 12 4.60 -16.20 4.73
CA ALA A 12 4.12 -16.74 3.46
C ALA A 12 2.96 -15.93 2.86
N ALA A 13 2.14 -15.27 3.69
CA ALA A 13 1.03 -14.45 3.23
C ALA A 13 1.47 -13.31 2.29
N LEU A 14 2.73 -12.84 2.41
CA LEU A 14 3.27 -11.78 1.57
C LEU A 14 3.57 -12.25 0.14
N GLN A 15 3.62 -13.55 -0.09
CA GLN A 15 3.95 -14.15 -1.38
C GLN A 15 2.73 -14.73 -2.10
N VAL A 16 1.55 -14.70 -1.48
CA VAL A 16 0.32 -15.21 -2.08
C VAL A 16 -0.17 -14.25 -3.16
N LYS A 17 -0.46 -14.78 -4.35
CA LYS A 17 -1.15 -14.00 -5.37
C LYS A 17 -2.60 -13.81 -4.96
N LEU A 18 -3.01 -12.56 -4.79
CA LEU A 18 -4.36 -12.24 -4.35
C LEU A 18 -5.32 -12.16 -5.52
N GLU A 19 -6.51 -12.72 -5.30
CA GLU A 19 -7.64 -12.58 -6.22
C GLU A 19 -8.41 -11.28 -5.91
N ASP A 20 -9.43 -10.99 -6.71
CA ASP A 20 -10.29 -9.83 -6.47
C ASP A 20 -10.92 -9.90 -5.09
N CYS A 21 -11.14 -8.73 -4.50
CA CYS A 21 -11.76 -8.62 -3.18
C CYS A 21 -13.11 -9.31 -3.14
N ASN A 22 -13.43 -9.90 -1.99
CA ASN A 22 -14.75 -10.44 -1.73
C ASN A 22 -15.79 -9.33 -1.96
N PRO A 23 -16.85 -9.57 -2.77
CA PRO A 23 -17.89 -8.56 -3.01
C PRO A 23 -18.59 -8.06 -1.75
N GLU A 24 -18.59 -8.87 -0.67
CA GLU A 24 -19.22 -8.51 0.60
C GLU A 24 -18.26 -7.79 1.56
N LEU A 25 -17.01 -7.53 1.13
CA LEU A 25 -16.03 -6.83 1.94
C LEU A 25 -16.55 -5.44 2.33
N ASN A 26 -16.47 -5.12 3.61
CA ASN A 26 -16.74 -3.76 4.08
C ASN A 26 -15.56 -2.87 3.73
N ARG A 27 -15.68 -2.15 2.62
CA ARG A 27 -14.59 -1.34 2.07
C ARG A 27 -14.21 -0.17 2.97
N GLU A 28 -15.17 0.43 3.63
CA GLU A 28 -14.91 1.54 4.54
C GLU A 28 -14.12 1.07 5.76
N GLU A 29 -14.52 -0.06 6.34
CA GLU A 29 -13.84 -0.63 7.50
C GLU A 29 -12.39 -0.99 7.18
N ILE A 30 -12.15 -1.68 6.07
CA ILE A 30 -10.78 -2.07 5.71
C ILE A 30 -9.92 -0.85 5.37
N LYS A 31 -10.48 0.15 4.69
CA LYS A 31 -9.78 1.41 4.44
C LYS A 31 -9.36 2.07 5.74
N ASN A 32 -10.27 2.15 6.70
CA ASN A 32 -9.99 2.77 8.00
C ASN A 32 -8.93 2.00 8.78
N ASN A 33 -9.01 0.68 8.81
CA ASN A 33 -8.02 -0.16 9.48
C ASN A 33 -6.64 -0.04 8.86
N LEU A 34 -6.56 -0.05 7.53
CA LEU A 34 -5.30 0.14 6.82
C LEU A 34 -4.73 1.54 7.03
N THR A 35 -5.58 2.54 6.98
CA THR A 35 -5.16 3.94 7.19
C THR A 35 -4.58 4.14 8.59
N GLU A 36 -5.26 3.66 9.62
CA GLU A 36 -4.78 3.78 11.00
C GLU A 36 -3.46 3.04 11.21
N THR A 37 -3.34 1.84 10.64
CA THR A 37 -2.12 1.06 10.74
C THR A 37 -0.97 1.76 10.01
N MET A 38 -1.21 2.24 8.79
CA MET A 38 -0.22 3.01 8.03
C MET A 38 0.28 4.21 8.81
N GLN A 39 -0.63 4.97 9.41
CA GLN A 39 -0.29 6.15 10.19
C GLN A 39 0.49 5.80 11.47
N ALA A 40 0.11 4.73 12.15
CA ALA A 40 0.80 4.28 13.36
C ALA A 40 2.25 3.88 13.10
N TYR A 41 2.53 3.31 11.92
CA TYR A 41 3.89 2.94 11.52
C TYR A 41 4.61 4.04 10.72
N GLU A 42 3.99 5.21 10.60
CA GLU A 42 4.55 6.35 9.85
C GLU A 42 4.89 6.03 8.40
N GLY A 43 4.07 5.17 7.79
CA GLY A 43 4.20 4.82 6.38
C GLY A 43 3.47 5.80 5.47
N ILE A 44 3.74 5.73 4.18
CA ILE A 44 3.05 6.50 3.15
C ILE A 44 2.11 5.65 2.31
N GLY A 45 2.16 4.35 2.49
CA GLY A 45 1.28 3.37 1.85
C GLY A 45 1.29 2.06 2.62
N LEU A 46 0.26 1.25 2.44
CA LEU A 46 0.13 -0.05 3.07
C LEU A 46 -0.84 -0.93 2.30
N SER A 47 -0.42 -2.15 2.00
CA SER A 47 -1.27 -3.18 1.40
C SER A 47 -1.86 -4.08 2.47
N ALA A 48 -3.07 -4.58 2.23
CA ALA A 48 -3.79 -5.40 3.20
C ALA A 48 -3.03 -6.68 3.59
N ASN A 49 -2.33 -7.31 2.65
CA ASN A 49 -1.58 -8.52 2.95
C ASN A 49 -0.40 -8.27 3.91
N GLN A 50 0.10 -7.05 4.02
CA GLN A 50 1.15 -6.72 4.99
C GLN A 50 0.68 -6.84 6.44
N ILE A 51 -0.63 -6.86 6.67
CA ILE A 51 -1.24 -7.07 7.99
C ILE A 51 -2.03 -8.37 8.08
N GLY A 52 -1.83 -9.27 7.12
CA GLY A 52 -2.44 -10.60 7.13
C GLY A 52 -3.84 -10.67 6.55
N ILE A 53 -4.33 -9.61 5.96
CA ILE A 53 -5.64 -9.59 5.29
C ILE A 53 -5.41 -9.90 3.81
N LEU A 54 -5.89 -11.08 3.36
CA LEU A 54 -5.66 -11.55 2.00
C LEU A 54 -6.71 -11.01 1.03
N GLU A 55 -6.83 -9.69 0.99
CA GLU A 55 -7.69 -8.94 0.08
C GLU A 55 -6.84 -8.01 -0.79
N ARG A 56 -7.19 -7.90 -2.06
CA ARG A 56 -6.41 -7.12 -3.02
C ARG A 56 -6.77 -5.64 -2.94
N VAL A 57 -6.24 -5.00 -1.92
CA VAL A 57 -6.47 -3.59 -1.62
C VAL A 57 -5.24 -2.98 -0.97
N PHE A 58 -4.99 -1.72 -1.27
CA PHE A 58 -3.98 -0.94 -0.57
C PHE A 58 -4.50 0.47 -0.31
N VAL A 59 -3.86 1.14 0.64
CA VAL A 59 -4.05 2.57 0.89
C VAL A 59 -2.74 3.31 0.67
N MET A 60 -2.83 4.58 0.31
CA MET A 60 -1.69 5.48 0.20
C MET A 60 -2.16 6.92 0.43
N TYR A 61 -1.25 7.78 0.84
CA TYR A 61 -1.56 9.20 0.84
C TYR A 61 -1.68 9.72 -0.60
N ASP A 62 -2.63 10.61 -0.81
CA ASP A 62 -2.64 11.45 -2.00
C ASP A 62 -1.44 12.38 -1.90
N THR A 63 -0.45 12.20 -2.80
CA THR A 63 0.81 12.93 -2.74
C THR A 63 0.63 14.44 -2.96
N THR A 64 -0.46 14.86 -3.58
CA THR A 64 -0.78 16.28 -3.74
C THR A 64 -1.17 16.94 -2.43
N THR A 65 -1.49 16.17 -1.40
CA THR A 65 -1.93 16.66 -0.09
C THR A 65 -0.91 16.43 1.03
N LEU A 66 0.28 15.87 0.72
CA LEU A 66 1.26 15.47 1.74
C LEU A 66 1.69 16.59 2.68
N GLU A 67 1.75 17.83 2.19
CA GLU A 67 2.15 18.99 2.98
C GLU A 67 0.98 19.69 3.65
N MET A 68 -0.23 19.21 3.44
CA MET A 68 -1.44 19.76 4.04
C MET A 68 -1.65 19.18 5.44
N PRO A 69 -2.26 19.97 6.37
CA PRO A 69 -2.63 19.45 7.68
C PRO A 69 -3.56 18.23 7.59
N ASP A 70 -4.48 18.25 6.61
CA ASP A 70 -5.45 17.18 6.38
C ASP A 70 -5.05 16.37 5.15
N LYS A 71 -3.98 15.58 5.29
CA LYS A 71 -3.57 14.66 4.23
C LYS A 71 -4.70 13.68 3.90
N GLU A 72 -4.95 13.51 2.62
CA GLU A 72 -5.96 12.57 2.16
C GLU A 72 -5.36 11.20 1.91
N VAL A 73 -6.15 10.16 2.19
CA VAL A 73 -5.80 8.77 1.95
C VAL A 73 -6.68 8.22 0.84
N ILE A 74 -6.03 7.60 -0.14
CA ILE A 74 -6.69 6.92 -1.25
C ILE A 74 -6.64 5.41 -0.97
N ALA A 75 -7.78 4.74 -1.16
CA ALA A 75 -7.84 3.28 -1.15
C ALA A 75 -8.08 2.76 -2.57
N CYS A 76 -7.29 1.78 -2.99
CA CYS A 76 -7.45 1.12 -4.28
C CYS A 76 -7.87 -0.33 -4.06
N PHE A 77 -9.06 -0.67 -4.53
CA PHE A 77 -9.60 -2.03 -4.48
C PHE A 77 -9.46 -2.68 -5.85
N ASN A 78 -8.95 -3.91 -5.88
CA ASN A 78 -8.71 -4.65 -7.12
C ASN A 78 -7.84 -3.87 -8.11
N PRO A 79 -6.70 -3.30 -7.67
CA PRO A 79 -5.89 -2.48 -8.56
C PRO A 79 -5.31 -3.30 -9.71
N LYS A 80 -5.19 -2.65 -10.86
CA LYS A 80 -4.53 -3.22 -12.03
C LYS A 80 -3.79 -2.12 -12.76
N ILE A 81 -2.51 -2.36 -13.05
CA ILE A 81 -1.74 -1.43 -13.88
C ILE A 81 -2.21 -1.57 -15.31
N VAL A 82 -2.72 -0.49 -15.90
CA VAL A 82 -3.22 -0.49 -17.28
C VAL A 82 -2.22 0.06 -18.28
N SER A 83 -1.31 0.91 -17.84
CA SER A 83 -0.21 1.41 -18.65
C SER A 83 0.92 1.94 -17.79
N GLU A 84 2.10 2.04 -18.37
CA GLU A 84 3.26 2.63 -17.72
C GLU A 84 4.06 3.48 -18.73
N SER A 85 4.77 4.47 -18.23
CA SER A 85 5.63 5.30 -19.06
C SER A 85 6.81 4.49 -19.59
N THR A 86 7.33 4.90 -20.77
CA THR A 86 8.57 4.31 -21.31
C THR A 86 9.80 4.83 -20.58
N ASN A 87 9.73 6.07 -20.07
CA ASN A 87 10.80 6.64 -19.27
C ASN A 87 10.82 6.01 -17.90
N LYS A 88 12.03 5.72 -17.40
CA LYS A 88 12.24 5.18 -16.07
C LYS A 88 13.05 6.15 -15.24
N VAL A 89 12.79 6.14 -13.94
CA VAL A 89 13.52 6.95 -12.97
C VAL A 89 14.12 6.04 -11.91
N LEU A 90 15.25 6.44 -11.36
CA LEU A 90 15.91 5.75 -10.26
C LEU A 90 15.46 6.41 -8.96
N ILE A 91 14.81 5.64 -8.11
CA ILE A 91 14.29 6.14 -6.83
C ILE A 91 14.77 5.29 -5.66
N ASN A 92 14.84 5.90 -4.50
CA ASN A 92 15.06 5.18 -3.24
C ASN A 92 13.73 4.69 -2.71
N GLU A 93 13.61 3.38 -2.53
CA GLU A 93 12.41 2.77 -2.00
C GLU A 93 12.66 2.13 -0.64
N GLY A 94 11.67 2.29 0.24
CA GLY A 94 11.57 1.58 1.49
C GLY A 94 10.21 0.93 1.60
N CYS A 95 10.08 -0.02 2.52
CA CYS A 95 8.84 -0.72 2.77
C CYS A 95 8.72 -1.01 4.26
N LEU A 96 7.53 -0.84 4.82
CA LEU A 96 7.29 -1.12 6.24
C LEU A 96 7.57 -2.58 6.60
N THR A 97 7.45 -3.50 5.65
CA THR A 97 7.81 -4.91 5.83
C THR A 97 9.31 -5.11 6.04
N TYR A 98 10.14 -4.20 5.53
CA TYR A 98 11.60 -4.22 5.66
C TYR A 98 12.08 -2.92 6.31
N PRO A 99 11.84 -2.74 7.62
CA PRO A 99 12.17 -1.48 8.28
C PRO A 99 13.67 -1.20 8.24
N GLY A 100 14.01 0.04 7.93
CA GLY A 100 15.40 0.50 7.87
C GLY A 100 16.15 0.14 6.58
N LEU A 101 15.54 -0.62 5.68
CA LEU A 101 16.15 -0.98 4.40
C LEU A 101 15.68 -0.02 3.30
N TRP A 102 16.62 0.63 2.64
CA TRP A 102 16.37 1.51 1.51
C TRP A 102 17.21 1.05 0.32
N ILE A 103 16.57 0.88 -0.83
CA ILE A 103 17.24 0.42 -2.04
C ILE A 103 16.91 1.35 -3.21
N LYS A 104 17.85 1.46 -4.14
CA LYS A 104 17.62 2.19 -5.38
C LYS A 104 17.00 1.25 -6.40
N VAL A 105 15.86 1.65 -6.95
CA VAL A 105 15.09 0.85 -7.90
C VAL A 105 14.77 1.70 -9.12
N SER A 106 14.89 1.12 -10.31
CA SER A 106 14.42 1.74 -11.54
C SER A 106 12.96 1.44 -11.74
N ARG A 107 12.15 2.47 -11.84
CA ARG A 107 10.70 2.37 -12.04
C ARG A 107 10.25 3.20 -13.21
N PRO A 108 9.14 2.86 -13.87
CA PRO A 108 8.48 3.80 -14.77
C PRO A 108 8.22 5.12 -14.05
N GLU A 109 8.42 6.23 -14.72
CA GLU A 109 8.19 7.56 -14.15
C GLU A 109 6.73 7.75 -13.74
N SER A 110 5.82 7.17 -14.52
CA SER A 110 4.38 7.21 -14.23
C SER A 110 3.69 5.91 -14.63
N ILE A 111 2.60 5.62 -13.97
CA ILE A 111 1.73 4.49 -14.30
C ILE A 111 0.28 4.95 -14.26
N SER A 112 -0.58 4.25 -14.98
CA SER A 112 -2.03 4.38 -14.85
C SER A 112 -2.60 3.11 -14.23
N VAL A 113 -3.47 3.31 -13.29
CA VAL A 113 -4.07 2.22 -12.49
C VAL A 113 -5.57 2.23 -12.64
#